data_306f5598b1dc58b119dae0c210629e61
#
_entry.id   306f5598b1dc58b119dae0c210629e61
#
_cell.length_a   1.000
_cell.length_b   1.000
_cell.length_c   1.000
_cell.angle_alpha   90.00
_cell.angle_beta   90.00
_cell.angle_gamma   90.00
#
_symmetry.space_group_name_H-M   'P 1'
#
loop_
_entity.id
_entity.type
_entity.pdbx_description
1 polymer ?
#
loop_
_entity_poly.entity_id
_entity_poly.type
_entity_poly.pdbx_seq_one_letter_code
_entity_poly.pdbx_strand_id
1 'polypeptide(L)'
;FVTDCIVVHHIGMANNDDVSAETVHQWHLNQGWAGIGYHFLIRKDGTVEQGRPLGTVGAHVYGENRHTVGINLAGNFEMGVPTEAQKNSAARLIAALCTVYQLDPMWQGTVKGHRDLNATACPGRYLYADLPDIVQQARIYYSSEEMQTERLRLVQHEHEEEERRREQLRTQIEEAQHRNGMARPNHPAPSSPNPPVQPAPEKPEITPNRRPELPTPSRKPAQRRIAT
;
A
#
# COMPACT_ATOMS: atom_id res chain seq x y z
N PHE A 1 2.47 2.51 6.67
CA PHE A 1 1.60 1.46 6.05
C PHE A 1 2.44 0.24 5.79
N VAL A 2 1.80 -0.92 5.75
CA VAL A 2 2.43 -2.17 5.32
C VAL A 2 2.09 -2.34 3.85
N THR A 3 3.11 -2.48 2.98
CA THR A 3 2.91 -2.85 1.57
C THR A 3 2.81 -4.38 1.52
N ASP A 4 1.72 -4.89 0.95
CA ASP A 4 1.45 -6.32 0.84
C ASP A 4 1.08 -6.77 -0.58
N CYS A 5 0.98 -5.83 -1.52
CA CYS A 5 0.58 -6.15 -2.89
C CYS A 5 1.31 -5.29 -3.93
N ILE A 6 1.67 -5.92 -5.04
CA ILE A 6 2.23 -5.31 -6.24
C ILE A 6 1.16 -5.38 -7.32
N VAL A 7 0.82 -4.24 -7.92
CA VAL A 7 -0.21 -4.16 -8.96
C VAL A 7 0.40 -3.78 -10.31
N VAL A 8 0.13 -4.61 -11.31
CA VAL A 8 0.64 -4.41 -12.67
C VAL A 8 -0.41 -3.71 -13.53
N HIS A 9 0.04 -2.69 -14.24
CA HIS A 9 -0.76 -1.83 -15.10
C HIS A 9 -0.19 -1.74 -16.51
N HIS A 10 -1.01 -1.21 -17.42
CA HIS A 10 -0.55 -0.65 -18.69
C HIS A 10 -0.98 0.82 -18.80
N ILE A 11 -0.36 1.56 -19.72
CA ILE A 11 -0.78 2.93 -20.01
C ILE A 11 -2.15 2.97 -20.68
N GLY A 12 -2.42 2.06 -21.62
CA GLY A 12 -3.72 1.97 -22.29
C GLY A 12 -4.03 3.12 -23.24
N MET A 13 -3.01 3.72 -23.86
CA MET A 13 -3.18 4.77 -24.90
C MET A 13 -3.96 4.26 -26.11
N ALA A 14 -4.34 5.19 -27.01
CA ALA A 14 -5.00 4.86 -28.27
C ALA A 14 -4.15 3.99 -29.22
N ASN A 15 -2.83 3.94 -28.99
CA ASN A 15 -1.86 3.13 -29.72
C ASN A 15 -1.01 2.29 -28.74
N ASN A 16 -0.18 1.39 -29.27
CA ASN A 16 0.71 0.56 -28.47
C ASN A 16 2.16 1.10 -28.46
N ASP A 17 2.32 2.42 -28.47
CA ASP A 17 3.63 3.08 -28.49
C ASP A 17 4.34 3.03 -27.15
N ASP A 18 5.62 3.37 -27.17
CA ASP A 18 6.43 3.53 -25.99
C ASP A 18 6.21 4.92 -25.36
N VAL A 19 6.37 5.02 -24.04
CA VAL A 19 6.26 6.27 -23.31
C VAL A 19 7.17 6.24 -22.08
N SER A 20 7.76 7.39 -21.73
CA SER A 20 8.59 7.54 -20.54
C SER A 20 7.77 7.89 -19.28
N ALA A 21 8.36 7.62 -18.11
CA ALA A 21 7.79 8.05 -16.83
C ALA A 21 7.67 9.59 -16.76
N GLU A 22 8.60 10.33 -17.33
CA GLU A 22 8.54 11.80 -17.44
C GLU A 22 7.29 12.25 -18.21
N THR A 23 7.01 11.63 -19.35
CA THR A 23 5.82 11.94 -20.14
C THR A 23 4.53 11.65 -19.36
N VAL A 24 4.46 10.49 -18.70
CA VAL A 24 3.29 10.13 -17.87
C VAL A 24 3.16 11.07 -16.68
N HIS A 25 4.27 11.50 -16.09
CA HIS A 25 4.28 12.49 -15.02
C HIS A 25 3.65 13.80 -15.46
N GLN A 26 4.03 14.32 -16.63
CA GLN A 26 3.43 15.54 -17.18
C GLN A 26 1.92 15.37 -17.49
N TRP A 27 1.51 14.22 -18.03
CA TRP A 27 0.08 13.95 -18.23
C TRP A 27 -0.72 13.99 -16.95
N HIS A 28 -0.20 13.40 -15.87
CA HIS A 28 -0.87 13.38 -14.57
C HIS A 28 -0.88 14.77 -13.91
N LEU A 29 0.20 15.56 -14.05
CA LEU A 29 0.21 16.96 -13.63
C LEU A 29 -0.87 17.77 -14.36
N ASN A 30 -1.01 17.58 -15.67
CA ASN A 30 -2.04 18.27 -16.48
C ASN A 30 -3.48 17.88 -16.10
N GLN A 31 -3.67 16.73 -15.45
CA GLN A 31 -4.94 16.30 -14.86
C GLN A 31 -5.15 16.81 -13.43
N GLY A 32 -4.23 17.61 -12.90
CA GLY A 32 -4.31 18.17 -11.55
C GLY A 32 -3.80 17.22 -10.44
N TRP A 33 -3.09 16.13 -10.82
CA TRP A 33 -2.47 15.23 -9.85
C TRP A 33 -1.13 15.81 -9.36
N ALA A 34 -0.64 15.32 -8.24
CA ALA A 34 0.66 15.71 -7.69
C ALA A 34 1.88 15.15 -8.47
N GLY A 35 1.63 14.42 -9.57
CA GLY A 35 2.65 13.79 -10.41
C GLY A 35 2.24 12.38 -10.82
N ILE A 36 3.18 11.61 -11.38
CA ILE A 36 2.96 10.23 -11.82
C ILE A 36 2.35 9.38 -10.70
N GLY A 37 1.31 8.60 -11.03
CA GLY A 37 0.60 7.75 -10.06
C GLY A 37 1.31 6.44 -9.72
N TYR A 38 2.17 5.97 -10.61
CA TYR A 38 2.88 4.69 -10.50
C TYR A 38 4.22 4.84 -9.80
N HIS A 39 4.71 3.77 -9.15
CA HIS A 39 6.04 3.73 -8.55
C HIS A 39 7.13 3.42 -9.57
N PHE A 40 6.80 2.60 -10.57
CA PHE A 40 7.71 2.26 -11.66
C PHE A 40 6.98 2.24 -13.00
N LEU A 41 7.72 2.57 -14.04
CA LEU A 41 7.31 2.40 -15.44
C LEU A 41 8.37 1.60 -16.18
N ILE A 42 7.94 0.60 -16.95
CA ILE A 42 8.82 -0.24 -17.78
C ILE A 42 8.60 0.10 -19.25
N ARG A 43 9.66 0.61 -19.88
CA ARG A 43 9.69 0.98 -21.30
C ARG A 43 9.63 -0.26 -22.20
N LYS A 44 9.33 -0.07 -23.49
CA LYS A 44 9.29 -1.16 -24.48
C LYS A 44 10.62 -1.91 -24.61
N ASP A 45 11.74 -1.24 -24.41
CA ASP A 45 13.09 -1.84 -24.42
C ASP A 45 13.45 -2.56 -23.11
N GLY A 46 12.56 -2.54 -22.12
CA GLY A 46 12.78 -3.11 -20.80
C GLY A 46 13.43 -2.15 -19.78
N THR A 47 13.75 -0.91 -20.17
CA THR A 47 14.27 0.08 -19.22
C THR A 47 13.24 0.32 -18.12
N VAL A 48 13.67 0.21 -16.85
CA VAL A 48 12.86 0.49 -15.67
C VAL A 48 13.11 1.92 -15.20
N GLU A 49 12.07 2.73 -15.22
CA GLU A 49 12.11 4.12 -14.77
C GLU A 49 11.37 4.25 -13.43
N GLN A 50 11.96 4.97 -12.49
CA GLN A 50 11.31 5.26 -11.22
C GLN A 50 10.34 6.42 -11.39
N GLY A 51 9.11 6.22 -10.91
CA GLY A 51 8.09 7.26 -10.76
C GLY A 51 8.03 7.79 -9.33
N ARG A 52 7.00 7.41 -8.55
CA ARG A 52 6.93 7.75 -7.13
C ARG A 52 7.98 7.00 -6.32
N PRO A 53 8.61 7.64 -5.33
CA PRO A 53 9.49 6.94 -4.40
C PRO A 53 8.75 5.82 -3.66
N LEU A 54 9.44 4.72 -3.36
CA LEU A 54 8.94 3.70 -2.45
C LEU A 54 8.66 4.33 -1.07
N GLY A 55 7.63 3.83 -0.39
CA GLY A 55 7.16 4.42 0.87
C GLY A 55 6.20 5.60 0.69
N THR A 56 5.98 6.09 -0.53
CA THR A 56 4.97 7.10 -0.85
C THR A 56 3.71 6.43 -1.36
N VAL A 57 2.54 6.87 -0.90
CA VAL A 57 1.25 6.34 -1.38
C VAL A 57 1.07 6.64 -2.87
N GLY A 58 0.80 5.60 -3.66
CA GLY A 58 0.54 5.72 -5.10
C GLY A 58 -0.78 6.43 -5.42
N ALA A 59 -1.05 6.59 -6.73
CA ALA A 59 -2.35 7.02 -7.26
C ALA A 59 -2.63 6.19 -8.53
N HIS A 60 -2.80 4.87 -8.37
CA HIS A 60 -2.91 3.93 -9.48
C HIS A 60 -4.04 2.90 -9.31
N VAL A 61 -4.53 2.65 -8.08
CA VAL A 61 -5.68 1.78 -7.80
C VAL A 61 -6.59 2.47 -6.80
N TYR A 62 -7.78 2.85 -7.23
CA TYR A 62 -8.74 3.51 -6.35
C TYR A 62 -9.12 2.63 -5.17
N GLY A 63 -8.98 3.17 -3.95
CA GLY A 63 -9.26 2.48 -2.69
C GLY A 63 -8.08 1.67 -2.12
N GLU A 64 -7.11 1.23 -2.95
CA GLU A 64 -6.07 0.26 -2.57
C GLU A 64 -4.64 0.83 -2.58
N ASN A 65 -4.47 2.14 -2.85
CA ASN A 65 -3.15 2.75 -3.00
C ASN A 65 -2.26 2.69 -1.76
N ARG A 66 -2.85 2.54 -0.56
CA ARG A 66 -2.11 2.66 0.71
C ARG A 66 -1.22 1.46 1.03
N HIS A 67 -1.55 0.30 0.48
CA HIS A 67 -0.81 -0.95 0.72
C HIS A 67 -0.27 -1.58 -0.56
N THR A 68 -0.31 -0.84 -1.68
CA THR A 68 0.11 -1.36 -2.98
C THR A 68 1.25 -0.57 -3.60
N VAL A 69 2.11 -1.28 -4.36
CA VAL A 69 3.11 -0.69 -5.27
C VAL A 69 2.63 -0.88 -6.70
N GLY A 70 2.56 0.19 -7.48
CA GLY A 70 2.14 0.13 -8.89
C GLY A 70 3.32 0.06 -9.85
N ILE A 71 3.34 -0.96 -10.71
CA ILE A 71 4.24 -1.11 -11.86
C ILE A 71 3.42 -0.91 -13.12
N ASN A 72 3.82 0.05 -13.96
CA ASN A 72 3.18 0.28 -15.25
C ASN A 72 4.11 -0.17 -16.39
N LEU A 73 3.57 -0.88 -17.38
CA LEU A 73 4.27 -1.19 -18.62
C LEU A 73 3.80 -0.23 -19.73
N ALA A 74 4.75 0.41 -20.42
CA ALA A 74 4.46 1.30 -21.54
C ALA A 74 3.79 0.53 -22.68
N GLY A 75 2.65 1.03 -23.14
CA GLY A 75 1.87 0.46 -24.25
C GLY A 75 0.40 0.25 -23.93
N ASN A 76 -0.32 -0.30 -24.92
CA ASN A 76 -1.70 -0.72 -24.82
C ASN A 76 -1.83 -2.22 -25.10
N PHE A 77 -1.96 -3.02 -24.06
CA PHE A 77 -2.00 -4.47 -24.15
C PHE A 77 -3.42 -5.04 -24.33
N GLU A 78 -4.40 -4.19 -24.67
CA GLU A 78 -5.61 -4.63 -25.36
C GLU A 78 -5.38 -4.79 -26.89
N MET A 79 -4.36 -4.11 -27.44
CA MET A 79 -4.06 -4.02 -28.87
C MET A 79 -2.84 -4.83 -29.29
N GLY A 80 -1.86 -4.99 -28.43
CA GLY A 80 -0.61 -5.68 -28.72
C GLY A 80 -0.05 -6.41 -27.50
N VAL A 81 0.95 -7.26 -27.70
CA VAL A 81 1.61 -8.02 -26.65
C VAL A 81 2.73 -7.19 -26.01
N PRO A 82 3.07 -7.42 -24.74
CA PRO A 82 4.28 -6.86 -24.14
C PRO A 82 5.52 -7.45 -24.82
N THR A 83 6.61 -6.69 -24.86
CA THR A 83 7.88 -7.19 -25.36
C THR A 83 8.51 -8.18 -24.38
N GLU A 84 9.37 -9.09 -24.87
CA GLU A 84 10.14 -9.98 -23.98
C GLU A 84 11.01 -9.21 -23.00
N ALA A 85 11.58 -8.05 -23.42
CA ALA A 85 12.32 -7.15 -22.56
C ALA A 85 11.45 -6.61 -21.41
N GLN A 86 10.23 -6.18 -21.71
CA GLN A 86 9.28 -5.73 -20.68
C GLN A 86 8.93 -6.85 -19.70
N LYS A 87 8.62 -8.05 -20.19
CA LYS A 87 8.27 -9.20 -19.34
C LYS A 87 9.42 -9.59 -18.41
N ASN A 88 10.64 -9.64 -18.95
CA ASN A 88 11.84 -9.96 -18.18
C ASN A 88 12.11 -8.89 -17.10
N SER A 89 12.04 -7.61 -17.46
CA SER A 89 12.22 -6.51 -16.50
C SER A 89 11.12 -6.48 -15.43
N ALA A 90 9.87 -6.77 -15.81
CA ALA A 90 8.77 -6.88 -14.85
C ALA A 90 9.02 -8.03 -13.85
N ALA A 91 9.47 -9.19 -14.31
CA ALA A 91 9.77 -10.31 -13.44
C ALA A 91 10.91 -9.99 -12.46
N ARG A 92 11.99 -9.37 -12.92
CA ARG A 92 13.11 -8.94 -12.07
C ARG A 92 12.68 -7.88 -11.05
N LEU A 93 11.90 -6.88 -11.49
CA LEU A 93 11.38 -5.82 -10.61
C LEU A 93 10.43 -6.37 -9.54
N ILE A 94 9.54 -7.29 -9.90
CA ILE A 94 8.66 -7.99 -8.95
C ILE A 94 9.49 -8.75 -7.91
N ALA A 95 10.51 -9.49 -8.33
CA ALA A 95 11.39 -10.21 -7.40
C ALA A 95 12.11 -9.25 -6.43
N ALA A 96 12.64 -8.14 -6.94
CA ALA A 96 13.30 -7.12 -6.13
C ALA A 96 12.33 -6.46 -5.13
N LEU A 97 11.12 -6.10 -5.55
CA LEU A 97 10.11 -5.51 -4.66
C LEU A 97 9.64 -6.53 -3.60
N CYS A 98 9.44 -7.79 -3.97
CA CYS A 98 9.14 -8.84 -3.00
C CYS A 98 10.27 -9.00 -1.97
N THR A 99 11.54 -8.85 -2.38
CA THR A 99 12.67 -8.85 -1.46
C THR A 99 12.62 -7.65 -0.50
N VAL A 100 12.40 -6.44 -1.02
CA VAL A 100 12.32 -5.21 -0.21
C VAL A 100 11.18 -5.25 0.80
N TYR A 101 10.01 -5.76 0.39
CA TYR A 101 8.82 -5.81 1.25
C TYR A 101 8.64 -7.15 1.99
N GLN A 102 9.61 -8.07 1.90
CA GLN A 102 9.57 -9.39 2.52
C GLN A 102 8.32 -10.20 2.13
N LEU A 103 7.93 -10.13 0.85
CA LEU A 103 6.80 -10.84 0.25
C LEU A 103 7.30 -12.03 -0.58
N ASP A 104 6.44 -13.01 -0.80
CA ASP A 104 6.68 -14.06 -1.80
C ASP A 104 5.96 -13.70 -3.12
N PRO A 105 6.62 -13.82 -4.29
CA PRO A 105 5.97 -13.58 -5.57
C PRO A 105 4.88 -14.63 -5.84
N MET A 106 3.61 -14.26 -5.68
CA MET A 106 2.47 -15.15 -5.91
C MET A 106 1.43 -14.46 -6.81
N TRP A 107 1.11 -15.09 -7.93
CA TRP A 107 0.03 -14.64 -8.81
C TRP A 107 -1.31 -14.67 -8.07
N GLN A 108 -2.09 -13.57 -8.17
CA GLN A 108 -3.34 -13.30 -7.46
C GLN A 108 -3.25 -13.35 -5.92
N GLY A 109 -2.05 -13.53 -5.38
CA GLY A 109 -1.73 -13.29 -3.98
C GLY A 109 -1.12 -11.90 -3.83
N THR A 110 0.21 -11.86 -3.78
CA THR A 110 1.01 -10.63 -3.65
C THR A 110 1.15 -9.85 -4.96
N VAL A 111 0.96 -10.46 -6.12
CA VAL A 111 1.02 -9.81 -7.45
C VAL A 111 -0.33 -9.93 -8.13
N LYS A 112 -0.88 -8.80 -8.55
CA LYS A 112 -2.20 -8.70 -9.19
C LYS A 112 -2.15 -7.81 -10.44
N GLY A 113 -3.06 -8.04 -11.38
CA GLY A 113 -3.39 -7.04 -12.40
C GLY A 113 -4.39 -6.02 -11.84
N HIS A 114 -4.42 -4.80 -12.37
CA HIS A 114 -5.36 -3.78 -11.90
C HIS A 114 -6.82 -4.25 -11.92
N ARG A 115 -7.22 -5.05 -12.91
CA ARG A 115 -8.58 -5.61 -13.03
C ARG A 115 -8.98 -6.56 -11.90
N ASP A 116 -8.03 -7.07 -11.14
CA ASP A 116 -8.32 -7.94 -9.99
C ASP A 116 -8.82 -7.15 -8.77
N LEU A 117 -8.60 -5.82 -8.78
CA LEU A 117 -8.97 -4.92 -7.69
C LEU A 117 -10.08 -3.93 -8.07
N ASN A 118 -10.12 -3.49 -9.33
CA ASN A 118 -11.13 -2.55 -9.82
C ASN A 118 -11.75 -3.02 -11.15
N ALA A 119 -12.96 -2.58 -11.46
CA ALA A 119 -13.63 -2.85 -12.75
C ALA A 119 -12.96 -2.04 -13.87
N THR A 120 -11.94 -2.60 -14.51
CA THR A 120 -11.16 -1.98 -15.58
C THR A 120 -10.61 -3.01 -16.58
N ALA A 121 -10.30 -2.58 -17.81
CA ALA A 121 -9.58 -3.41 -18.78
C ALA A 121 -8.06 -3.53 -18.48
N CYS A 122 -7.52 -2.58 -17.70
CA CYS A 122 -6.09 -2.60 -17.30
C CYS A 122 -5.74 -3.90 -16.54
N PRO A 123 -4.62 -4.54 -16.82
CA PRO A 123 -3.46 -4.13 -17.63
C PRO A 123 -3.54 -4.50 -19.13
N GLY A 124 -4.71 -4.77 -19.65
CA GLY A 124 -4.92 -5.24 -21.01
C GLY A 124 -4.90 -6.77 -21.10
N ARG A 125 -5.68 -7.33 -22.03
CA ARG A 125 -5.90 -8.79 -22.14
C ARG A 125 -4.61 -9.58 -22.34
N TYR A 126 -3.69 -9.06 -23.16
CA TYR A 126 -2.44 -9.77 -23.48
C TYR A 126 -1.47 -9.76 -22.31
N LEU A 127 -1.22 -8.60 -21.70
CA LEU A 127 -0.35 -8.55 -20.51
C LEU A 127 -0.96 -9.35 -19.35
N TYR A 128 -2.27 -9.27 -19.15
CA TYR A 128 -2.93 -10.03 -18.09
C TYR A 128 -2.77 -11.54 -18.27
N ALA A 129 -2.84 -12.03 -19.52
CA ALA A 129 -2.61 -13.45 -19.84
C ALA A 129 -1.16 -13.88 -19.56
N ASP A 130 -0.20 -12.99 -19.72
CA ASP A 130 1.24 -13.25 -19.49
C ASP A 130 1.65 -13.13 -18.00
N LEU A 131 0.82 -12.50 -17.14
CA LEU A 131 1.18 -12.26 -15.73
C LEU A 131 1.50 -13.53 -14.93
N PRO A 132 0.79 -14.66 -15.09
CA PRO A 132 1.16 -15.90 -14.40
C PRO A 132 2.59 -16.34 -14.70
N ASP A 133 3.01 -16.26 -15.98
CA ASP A 133 4.35 -16.65 -16.41
C ASP A 133 5.41 -15.63 -15.94
N ILE A 134 5.10 -14.33 -15.99
CA ILE A 134 5.96 -13.26 -15.45
C ILE A 134 6.19 -13.48 -13.95
N VAL A 135 5.15 -13.81 -13.19
CA VAL A 135 5.27 -14.06 -11.73
C VAL A 135 6.04 -15.36 -11.46
N GLN A 136 5.84 -16.40 -12.29
CA GLN A 136 6.63 -17.62 -12.19
C GLN A 136 8.12 -17.35 -12.44
N GLN A 137 8.44 -16.50 -13.42
CA GLN A 137 9.82 -16.07 -13.68
C GLN A 137 10.35 -15.21 -12.52
N ALA A 138 9.51 -14.34 -11.91
CA ALA A 138 9.89 -13.58 -10.73
C ALA A 138 10.24 -14.49 -9.54
N ARG A 139 9.54 -15.61 -9.36
CA ARG A 139 9.88 -16.60 -8.32
C ARG A 139 11.27 -17.22 -8.53
N ILE A 140 11.63 -17.47 -9.79
CA ILE A 140 12.97 -18.00 -10.12
C ILE A 140 14.04 -16.96 -9.74
N TYR A 141 13.85 -15.68 -10.09
CA TYR A 141 14.78 -14.63 -9.68
C TYR A 141 14.82 -14.45 -8.16
N TYR A 142 13.66 -14.40 -7.52
CA TYR A 142 13.54 -14.26 -6.05
C TYR A 142 14.27 -15.40 -5.29
N SER A 143 14.26 -16.60 -5.83
CA SER A 143 14.93 -17.78 -5.27
C SER A 143 16.41 -17.87 -5.62
N SER A 144 16.96 -16.94 -6.42
CA SER A 144 18.37 -16.91 -6.76
C SER A 144 19.24 -16.62 -5.52
N GLU A 145 20.47 -17.14 -5.52
CA GLU A 145 21.41 -16.91 -4.42
C GLU A 145 21.71 -15.42 -4.18
N GLU A 146 21.78 -14.64 -5.27
CA GLU A 146 21.96 -13.19 -5.23
C GLU A 146 20.83 -12.50 -4.45
N MET A 147 19.57 -12.80 -4.78
CA MET A 147 18.40 -12.21 -4.13
C MET A 147 18.23 -12.67 -2.67
N GLN A 148 18.58 -13.92 -2.38
CA GLN A 148 18.59 -14.43 -1.00
C GLN A 148 19.65 -13.71 -0.16
N THR A 149 20.83 -13.47 -0.71
CA THR A 149 21.90 -12.73 -0.04
C THR A 149 21.47 -11.28 0.23
N GLU A 150 20.84 -10.62 -0.74
CA GLU A 150 20.33 -9.26 -0.57
C GLU A 150 19.23 -9.19 0.49
N ARG A 151 18.30 -10.14 0.50
CA ARG A 151 17.27 -10.26 1.54
C ARG A 151 17.86 -10.36 2.93
N LEU A 152 18.89 -11.18 3.12
CA LEU A 152 19.59 -11.31 4.40
C LEU A 152 20.23 -9.99 4.84
N ARG A 153 20.84 -9.27 3.89
CA ARG A 153 21.42 -7.93 4.18
C ARG A 153 20.36 -6.93 4.61
N LEU A 154 19.21 -6.89 3.92
CA LEU A 154 18.12 -5.97 4.27
C LEU A 154 17.57 -6.26 5.67
N VAL A 155 17.33 -7.53 6.00
CA VAL A 155 16.86 -7.94 7.33
C VAL A 155 17.86 -7.58 8.42
N GLN A 156 19.16 -7.81 8.19
CA GLN A 156 20.21 -7.42 9.12
C GLN A 156 20.26 -5.91 9.35
N HIS A 157 20.18 -5.15 8.26
CA HIS A 157 20.19 -3.68 8.33
C HIS A 157 18.99 -3.13 9.12
N GLU A 158 17.77 -3.65 8.86
CA GLU A 158 16.57 -3.27 9.62
C GLU A 158 16.71 -3.57 11.12
N HIS A 159 17.26 -4.73 11.46
CA HIS A 159 17.50 -5.11 12.85
C HIS A 159 18.48 -4.15 13.54
N GLU A 160 19.60 -3.83 12.89
CA GLU A 160 20.58 -2.86 13.40
C GLU A 160 20.00 -1.46 13.54
N GLU A 161 19.15 -1.01 12.61
CA GLU A 161 18.46 0.28 12.72
C GLU A 161 17.47 0.30 13.88
N GLU A 162 16.73 -0.79 14.07
CA GLU A 162 15.80 -0.90 15.19
C GLU A 162 16.53 -0.90 16.53
N GLU A 163 17.65 -1.62 16.65
CA GLU A 163 18.49 -1.59 17.86
C GLU A 163 19.04 -0.19 18.14
N ARG A 164 19.57 0.50 17.12
CA ARG A 164 20.03 1.90 17.26
C ARG A 164 18.90 2.82 17.73
N ARG A 165 17.69 2.65 17.19
CA ARG A 165 16.51 3.45 17.57
C ARG A 165 16.08 3.17 19.01
N ARG A 166 16.11 1.90 19.43
CA ARG A 166 15.82 1.50 20.81
C ARG A 166 16.84 2.09 21.79
N GLU A 167 18.11 2.07 21.46
CA GLU A 167 19.16 2.62 22.30
C GLU A 167 19.05 4.15 22.42
N GLN A 168 18.79 4.86 21.32
CA GLN A 168 18.53 6.29 21.34
C GLN A 168 17.34 6.64 22.24
N LEU A 169 16.26 5.86 22.17
CA LEU A 169 15.08 6.06 23.00
C LEU A 169 15.39 5.81 24.48
N ARG A 170 16.18 4.79 24.82
CA ARG A 170 16.63 4.55 26.20
C ARG A 170 17.42 5.74 26.74
N THR A 171 18.39 6.23 25.99
CA THR A 171 19.19 7.40 26.37
C THR A 171 18.31 8.64 26.61
N GLN A 172 17.34 8.90 25.72
CA GLN A 172 16.40 10.01 25.89
C GLN A 172 15.53 9.89 27.15
N ILE A 173 15.09 8.67 27.47
CA ILE A 173 14.30 8.39 28.68
C ILE A 173 15.15 8.62 29.92
N GLU A 174 16.39 8.14 29.97
CA GLU A 174 17.31 8.32 31.08
C GLU A 174 17.63 9.81 31.31
N GLU A 175 17.91 10.57 30.25
CA GLU A 175 18.13 12.00 30.33
C GLU A 175 16.88 12.76 30.82
N ALA A 176 15.68 12.36 30.35
CA ALA A 176 14.43 12.97 30.82
C ALA A 176 14.16 12.68 32.30
N GLN A 177 14.45 11.46 32.75
CA GLN A 177 14.34 11.09 34.18
C GLN A 177 15.33 11.85 35.03
N HIS A 178 16.56 12.03 34.56
CA HIS A 178 17.59 12.81 35.27
C HIS A 178 17.17 14.28 35.39
N ARG A 179 16.70 14.91 34.33
CA ARG A 179 16.16 16.28 34.36
C ARG A 179 14.98 16.44 35.33
N ASN A 180 14.04 15.49 35.34
CA ASN A 180 12.90 15.53 36.26
C ASN A 180 13.31 15.26 37.73
N GLY A 181 14.36 14.43 37.95
CA GLY A 181 14.92 14.19 39.29
C GLY A 181 15.60 15.40 39.88
N MET A 182 16.20 16.29 39.06
CA MET A 182 16.82 17.56 39.50
C MET A 182 15.79 18.69 39.70
N ALA A 183 14.56 18.56 39.14
CA ALA A 183 13.52 19.58 39.19
C ALA A 183 12.55 19.43 40.37
N ARG A 184 12.93 18.81 41.46
CA ARG A 184 12.14 18.90 42.71
C ARG A 184 12.34 20.23 43.37
N PRO A 185 11.40 21.20 43.27
CA PRO A 185 11.41 22.35 44.15
C PRO A 185 11.10 21.84 45.57
N ASN A 186 11.90 22.33 46.53
CA ASN A 186 11.57 22.23 47.96
C ASN A 186 10.20 22.92 48.16
N HIS A 187 9.15 22.23 48.05
CA HIS A 187 7.86 22.70 48.60
C HIS A 187 7.81 22.32 50.07
N PRO A 188 7.71 23.33 50.96
CA PRO A 188 7.38 23.03 52.35
C PRO A 188 6.00 22.34 52.40
N ALA A 189 5.89 21.33 53.22
CA ALA A 189 4.64 20.58 53.42
C ALA A 189 3.50 21.51 53.76
N PRO A 190 2.29 21.37 53.19
CA PRO A 190 1.13 22.13 53.57
C PRO A 190 0.67 21.65 54.96
N SER A 191 0.80 22.51 55.95
CA SER A 191 0.20 22.39 57.25
C SER A 191 -1.22 22.90 57.16
N SER A 192 -2.20 22.02 56.97
CA SER A 192 -3.60 22.23 57.41
C SER A 192 -4.42 20.91 57.18
N PRO A 193 -5.23 20.48 58.14
CA PRO A 193 -6.09 19.35 57.96
C PRO A 193 -7.27 19.71 57.07
N ASN A 194 -7.59 18.84 56.15
CA ASN A 194 -8.72 18.95 55.26
C ASN A 194 -10.07 18.99 56.04
N PRO A 195 -11.01 19.86 55.63
CA PRO A 195 -12.38 19.77 56.12
C PRO A 195 -13.06 18.49 55.63
N PRO A 196 -14.07 17.99 56.35
CA PRO A 196 -14.73 16.71 56.04
C PRO A 196 -15.40 16.76 54.65
N VAL A 197 -15.15 15.74 53.87
CA VAL A 197 -15.75 15.52 52.56
C VAL A 197 -17.24 15.24 52.71
N GLN A 198 -18.09 16.09 52.13
CA GLN A 198 -19.52 15.80 51.98
C GLN A 198 -19.72 14.69 50.93
N PRO A 199 -20.67 13.76 51.12
CA PRO A 199 -20.96 12.71 50.17
C PRO A 199 -21.50 13.31 48.86
N ALA A 200 -21.02 12.78 47.74
CA ALA A 200 -21.43 13.17 46.41
C ALA A 200 -22.92 12.82 46.16
N PRO A 201 -23.68 13.63 45.40
CA PRO A 201 -25.06 13.31 45.06
C PRO A 201 -25.14 12.08 44.15
N GLU A 202 -26.14 11.23 44.43
CA GLU A 202 -26.44 10.02 43.64
C GLU A 202 -26.69 10.35 42.15
N LYS A 203 -26.12 9.53 41.30
CA LYS A 203 -26.32 9.62 39.82
C LYS A 203 -27.76 9.19 39.51
N PRO A 204 -28.46 9.91 38.60
CA PRO A 204 -29.78 9.47 38.14
C PRO A 204 -29.68 8.16 37.33
N GLU A 205 -30.61 7.24 37.62
CA GLU A 205 -30.77 5.98 36.88
C GLU A 205 -31.04 6.24 35.38
N ILE A 206 -30.20 5.68 34.53
CA ILE A 206 -30.40 5.70 33.09
C ILE A 206 -31.33 4.55 32.72
N THR A 207 -32.57 4.87 32.37
CA THR A 207 -33.52 3.91 31.79
C THR A 207 -33.02 3.49 30.38
N PRO A 208 -33.06 2.20 30.02
CA PRO A 208 -32.57 1.74 28.69
C PRO A 208 -33.48 2.23 27.57
N ASN A 209 -32.88 2.99 26.65
CA ASN A 209 -33.53 3.53 25.49
C ASN A 209 -33.91 2.39 24.50
N ARG A 210 -35.20 2.30 24.16
CA ARG A 210 -35.73 1.33 23.17
C ARG A 210 -35.05 1.54 21.83
N ARG A 211 -34.53 0.47 21.22
CA ARG A 211 -34.08 0.43 19.83
C ARG A 211 -35.25 0.82 18.90
N PRO A 212 -35.02 1.67 17.90
CA PRO A 212 -35.98 1.86 16.83
C PRO A 212 -36.06 0.60 15.95
N GLU A 213 -37.27 0.15 15.68
CA GLU A 213 -37.56 -0.94 14.73
C GLU A 213 -37.21 -0.52 13.30
N LEU A 214 -36.50 -1.41 12.58
CA LEU A 214 -36.20 -1.25 11.16
C LEU A 214 -37.49 -1.49 10.33
N PRO A 215 -37.76 -0.68 9.31
CA PRO A 215 -38.92 -0.90 8.44
C PRO A 215 -38.74 -2.16 7.58
N THR A 216 -39.77 -3.01 7.53
CA THR A 216 -39.87 -4.20 6.68
C THR A 216 -39.91 -3.82 5.19
N PRO A 217 -39.21 -4.56 4.30
CA PRO A 217 -39.24 -4.27 2.86
C PRO A 217 -40.61 -4.66 2.26
N SER A 218 -41.23 -3.70 1.58
CA SER A 218 -42.46 -3.88 0.83
C SER A 218 -42.25 -4.79 -0.38
N ARG A 219 -43.10 -5.83 -0.51
CA ARG A 219 -43.18 -6.74 -1.67
C ARG A 219 -43.54 -5.97 -2.93
N LYS A 220 -42.70 -6.06 -3.98
CA LYS A 220 -43.06 -5.63 -5.33
C LYS A 220 -44.10 -6.59 -5.93
N PRO A 221 -45.12 -6.09 -6.68
CA PRO A 221 -46.11 -6.95 -7.34
C PRO A 221 -45.51 -7.66 -8.57
N ALA A 222 -45.94 -8.90 -8.77
CA ALA A 222 -45.56 -9.76 -9.89
C ALA A 222 -45.97 -9.17 -11.23
N GLN A 223 -45.04 -9.05 -12.19
CA GLN A 223 -45.35 -8.76 -13.59
C GLN A 223 -45.93 -9.96 -14.29
N ARG A 224 -47.15 -9.80 -14.82
CA ARG A 224 -47.84 -10.76 -15.71
C ARG A 224 -47.05 -10.95 -17.01
N ARG A 225 -46.75 -12.21 -17.35
CA ARG A 225 -46.34 -12.60 -18.69
C ARG A 225 -47.55 -12.43 -19.60
N ILE A 226 -47.40 -11.68 -20.69
CA ILE A 226 -48.30 -11.74 -21.84
C ILE A 226 -47.60 -12.59 -22.89
N ALA A 227 -48.28 -13.67 -23.28
CA ALA A 227 -47.93 -14.52 -24.42
C ALA A 227 -48.54 -13.88 -25.70
N THR A 228 -47.72 -13.74 -26.72
CA THR A 228 -47.99 -13.96 -28.14
C THR A 228 -46.67 -14.05 -28.89
#